data_b8eb403edd21c098cc34ac4d35cd170e
#
_entry.id   b8eb403edd21c098cc34ac4d35cd170e
#
_cell.length_a   1.000
_cell.length_b   1.000
_cell.length_c   1.000
_cell.angle_alpha   90.00
_cell.angle_beta   90.00
_cell.angle_gamma   90.00
#
_symmetry.space_group_name_H-M   'P 1'
#
loop_
_entity.id
_entity.type
_entity.pdbx_description
1 polymer ?
#
loop_
_entity_poly.entity_id
_entity_poly.type
_entity_poly.pdbx_seq_one_letter_code
_entity_poly.pdbx_strand_id
1 'polypeptide(L)'
;MNKNDIVVYAPDENQKSVPTGEVNTGYLAHVLYASILNLTKKFKASKENQVYLALDSKPSWRHDFFVENCKDFPEYHTEKDKKYKGDRDKHDELPFDEIWKSYHIAMQNLADCSDFHVISVDKAEADDIIAVLAINTNNEDVYVCSSDRDFYQLQRENVHIYDPIKKIIIPPMDVERFKQIHFLKAGDDNIKAVKPRCGKKTAEKMIAAGLDDILKSDPEIRKRYEFNRTLIDFDYIPKNIGDNIKKEVYNNNELCYNGSKLMSFFAEYQLKRMMARMSEFKLKEKQDLPNFLPHQTKTSVVVNNTIEDFFS
;
A
#
# COMPACT_ATOMS: atom_id res chain seq x y z
N MET A 1 1.39 16.62 2.28
CA MET A 1 0.57 17.07 3.42
C MET A 1 1.49 17.58 4.52
N ASN A 2 1.20 18.72 5.14
CA ASN A 2 2.04 19.21 6.23
C ASN A 2 1.74 18.36 7.48
N LYS A 3 2.77 17.95 8.24
CA LYS A 3 2.63 17.19 9.49
C LYS A 3 1.62 17.79 10.47
N ASN A 4 1.40 19.11 10.37
CA ASN A 4 0.47 19.87 11.20
C ASN A 4 -1.02 19.68 10.85
N ASP A 5 -1.33 19.04 9.71
CA ASP A 5 -2.69 18.96 9.20
C ASP A 5 -3.55 17.89 9.90
N ILE A 6 -2.93 17.02 10.69
CA ILE A 6 -3.60 15.90 11.38
C ILE A 6 -3.72 16.15 12.88
N VAL A 7 -2.86 16.97 13.43
CA VAL A 7 -2.83 17.30 14.87
C VAL A 7 -3.68 18.54 15.13
N VAL A 8 -4.55 18.47 16.13
CA VAL A 8 -5.34 19.61 16.58
C VAL A 8 -4.46 20.52 17.43
N TYR A 9 -4.54 21.81 17.17
CA TYR A 9 -3.84 22.83 17.94
C TYR A 9 -4.82 23.58 18.81
N ALA A 10 -4.47 23.74 20.11
CA ALA A 10 -5.16 24.66 20.99
C ALA A 10 -4.56 26.08 20.83
N PRO A 11 -5.35 27.15 20.77
CA PRO A 11 -4.83 28.50 20.81
C PRO A 11 -4.25 28.79 22.19
N ASP A 12 -3.06 29.35 22.24
CA ASP A 12 -2.47 29.90 23.45
C ASP A 12 -2.99 31.33 23.74
N GLU A 13 -2.65 31.88 24.90
CA GLU A 13 -3.04 33.25 25.28
C GLU A 13 -2.53 34.33 24.32
N ASN A 14 -1.54 34.00 23.46
CA ASN A 14 -0.96 34.86 22.42
C ASN A 14 -1.45 34.54 21.01
N GLN A 15 -2.50 33.73 20.86
CA GLN A 15 -3.05 33.23 19.58
C GLN A 15 -2.07 32.34 18.77
N LYS A 16 -1.04 31.78 19.38
CA LYS A 16 -0.22 30.75 18.78
C LYS A 16 -0.91 29.40 18.99
N SER A 17 -1.06 28.64 17.92
CA SER A 17 -1.56 27.25 18.03
C SER A 17 -0.46 26.36 18.61
N VAL A 18 -0.81 25.62 19.67
CA VAL A 18 0.08 24.67 20.34
C VAL A 18 -0.40 23.26 20.04
N PRO A 19 0.47 22.30 19.67
CA PRO A 19 0.05 20.93 19.49
C PRO A 19 -0.53 20.36 20.78
N THR A 20 -1.78 19.87 20.74
CA THR A 20 -2.43 19.26 21.91
C THR A 20 -2.05 17.80 22.09
N GLY A 21 -1.42 17.19 21.08
CA GLY A 21 -1.18 15.75 21.03
C GLY A 21 -2.42 14.93 20.65
N GLU A 22 -3.57 15.56 20.48
CA GLU A 22 -4.80 14.89 20.06
C GLU A 22 -4.92 14.81 18.54
N VAL A 23 -5.34 13.67 18.03
CA VAL A 23 -5.58 13.44 16.61
C VAL A 23 -7.02 13.76 16.27
N ASN A 24 -7.23 14.61 15.26
CA ASN A 24 -8.55 14.87 14.74
C ASN A 24 -8.99 13.74 13.80
N THR A 25 -9.68 12.75 14.35
CA THR A 25 -10.21 11.60 13.58
C THR A 25 -11.08 12.03 12.40
N GLY A 26 -11.90 13.07 12.56
CA GLY A 26 -12.75 13.60 11.49
C GLY A 26 -11.93 14.19 10.35
N TYR A 27 -10.86 14.93 10.65
CA TYR A 27 -9.99 15.48 9.63
C TYR A 27 -9.24 14.37 8.86
N LEU A 28 -8.68 13.40 9.59
CA LEU A 28 -8.01 12.25 8.98
C LEU A 28 -8.97 11.47 8.06
N ALA A 29 -10.17 11.13 8.55
CA ALA A 29 -11.20 10.46 7.78
C ALA A 29 -11.61 11.29 6.54
N HIS A 30 -11.71 12.62 6.66
CA HIS A 30 -12.01 13.49 5.54
C HIS A 30 -10.98 13.40 4.43
N VAL A 31 -9.69 13.49 4.77
CA VAL A 31 -8.60 13.43 3.80
C VAL A 31 -8.55 12.07 3.13
N LEU A 32 -8.63 10.99 3.92
CA LEU A 32 -8.66 9.62 3.44
C LEU A 32 -9.81 9.39 2.45
N TYR A 33 -11.04 9.71 2.85
CA TYR A 33 -12.23 9.52 2.01
C TYR A 33 -12.17 10.38 0.75
N ALA A 34 -11.73 11.63 0.85
CA ALA A 34 -11.57 12.49 -0.31
C ALA A 34 -10.59 11.90 -1.34
N SER A 35 -9.48 11.32 -0.87
CA SER A 35 -8.49 10.66 -1.72
C SER A 35 -9.09 9.43 -2.41
N ILE A 36 -9.75 8.54 -1.67
CA ILE A 36 -10.40 7.35 -2.20
C ILE A 36 -11.45 7.75 -3.25
N LEU A 37 -12.38 8.66 -2.92
CA LEU A 37 -13.43 9.09 -3.84
C LEU A 37 -12.88 9.78 -5.10
N ASN A 38 -11.77 10.49 -5.00
CA ASN A 38 -11.13 11.07 -6.17
C ASN A 38 -10.52 10.02 -7.09
N LEU A 39 -9.94 8.96 -6.54
CA LEU A 39 -9.41 7.82 -7.30
C LEU A 39 -10.55 7.01 -7.94
N THR A 40 -11.60 6.69 -7.19
CA THR A 40 -12.77 5.96 -7.74
C THR A 40 -13.41 6.72 -8.89
N LYS A 41 -13.54 8.05 -8.78
CA LYS A 41 -14.02 8.91 -9.86
C LYS A 41 -13.08 8.93 -11.05
N LYS A 42 -11.76 9.06 -10.81
CA LYS A 42 -10.74 9.09 -11.87
C LYS A 42 -10.76 7.81 -12.70
N PHE A 43 -10.85 6.66 -12.06
CA PHE A 43 -10.85 5.36 -12.71
C PHE A 43 -12.26 4.83 -13.02
N LYS A 44 -13.31 5.67 -12.84
CA LYS A 44 -14.71 5.35 -13.14
C LYS A 44 -15.16 4.04 -12.50
N ALA A 45 -14.82 3.87 -11.22
CA ALA A 45 -15.24 2.69 -10.48
C ALA A 45 -16.77 2.53 -10.51
N SER A 46 -17.23 1.30 -10.69
CA SER A 46 -18.63 0.91 -10.80
C SER A 46 -18.86 -0.40 -10.04
N LYS A 47 -20.07 -0.90 -9.99
CA LYS A 47 -20.36 -2.20 -9.38
C LYS A 47 -19.67 -3.37 -10.11
N GLU A 48 -19.46 -3.22 -11.40
CA GLU A 48 -18.71 -4.20 -12.20
C GLU A 48 -17.20 -4.04 -12.03
N ASN A 49 -16.75 -2.85 -11.60
CA ASN A 49 -15.35 -2.51 -11.39
C ASN A 49 -15.12 -2.28 -9.89
N GLN A 50 -14.72 -3.31 -9.22
CA GLN A 50 -14.59 -3.33 -7.76
C GLN A 50 -13.45 -2.43 -7.26
N VAL A 51 -13.62 -1.88 -6.05
CA VAL A 51 -12.62 -1.06 -5.36
C VAL A 51 -12.16 -1.80 -4.11
N TYR A 52 -10.88 -2.08 -4.05
CA TYR A 52 -10.25 -2.75 -2.91
C TYR A 52 -9.35 -1.79 -2.16
N LEU A 53 -9.46 -1.80 -0.84
CA LEU A 53 -8.64 -1.05 0.10
C LEU A 53 -7.89 -2.07 0.95
N ALA A 54 -6.60 -2.21 0.71
CA ALA A 54 -5.76 -3.17 1.41
C ALA A 54 -5.19 -2.58 2.70
N LEU A 55 -5.24 -3.36 3.78
CA LEU A 55 -4.74 -2.97 5.10
C LEU A 55 -3.62 -3.91 5.57
N ASP A 56 -2.60 -3.33 6.19
CA ASP A 56 -1.55 -4.10 6.86
C ASP A 56 -2.07 -4.88 8.06
N SER A 57 -1.56 -6.10 8.21
CA SER A 57 -1.63 -6.86 9.45
C SER A 57 -0.25 -7.02 10.06
N LYS A 58 -0.13 -6.81 11.36
CA LYS A 58 1.15 -6.92 12.10
C LYS A 58 1.06 -7.97 13.20
N PRO A 59 2.12 -8.80 13.38
CA PRO A 59 3.34 -8.89 12.58
C PRO A 59 3.08 -9.57 11.22
N SER A 60 3.82 -9.15 10.18
CA SER A 60 3.73 -9.77 8.85
C SER A 60 4.60 -11.02 8.72
N TRP A 61 4.35 -11.85 7.71
CA TRP A 61 5.19 -13.00 7.39
C TRP A 61 6.62 -12.59 7.02
N ARG A 62 6.80 -11.40 6.38
CA ARG A 62 8.13 -10.85 6.08
C ARG A 62 8.90 -10.50 7.33
N HIS A 63 8.21 -9.95 8.34
CA HIS A 63 8.82 -9.70 9.64
C HIS A 63 9.33 -11.00 10.26
N ASP A 64 8.51 -12.04 10.29
CA ASP A 64 8.88 -13.33 10.87
C ASP A 64 10.07 -13.96 10.11
N PHE A 65 10.00 -13.98 8.77
CA PHE A 65 11.07 -14.46 7.91
C PHE A 65 12.38 -13.68 8.14
N PHE A 66 12.29 -12.34 8.20
CA PHE A 66 13.48 -11.48 8.42
C PHE A 66 14.13 -11.79 9.75
N VAL A 67 13.38 -11.81 10.84
CA VAL A 67 13.89 -12.06 12.21
C VAL A 67 14.54 -13.46 12.31
N GLU A 68 13.95 -14.45 11.66
CA GLU A 68 14.48 -15.81 11.66
C GLU A 68 15.80 -15.92 10.91
N ASN A 69 15.94 -15.26 9.76
CA ASN A 69 17.04 -15.45 8.82
C ASN A 69 18.12 -14.36 8.84
N CYS A 70 17.84 -13.16 9.36
CA CYS A 70 18.82 -12.05 9.39
C CYS A 70 20.07 -12.35 10.21
N LYS A 71 19.97 -13.23 11.22
CA LYS A 71 21.09 -13.68 12.05
C LYS A 71 22.22 -14.37 11.26
N ASP A 72 21.92 -14.88 10.09
CA ASP A 72 22.86 -15.53 9.20
C ASP A 72 23.79 -14.56 8.47
N PHE A 73 23.57 -13.26 8.67
CA PHE A 73 24.33 -12.21 8.00
C PHE A 73 25.01 -11.30 9.00
N PRO A 74 26.36 -11.19 8.95
CA PRO A 74 27.13 -10.47 9.95
C PRO A 74 26.83 -8.98 10.06
N GLU A 75 26.25 -8.34 9.05
CA GLU A 75 25.89 -6.92 9.07
C GLU A 75 24.62 -6.58 9.88
N TYR A 76 23.88 -7.57 10.34
CA TYR A 76 22.77 -7.35 11.26
C TYR A 76 23.19 -7.56 12.71
N HIS A 77 24.06 -6.65 13.20
CA HIS A 77 24.70 -6.79 14.50
C HIS A 77 23.92 -6.18 15.65
N THR A 78 23.26 -5.04 15.42
CA THR A 78 22.55 -4.30 16.47
C THR A 78 21.09 -4.75 16.59
N GLU A 79 20.46 -4.48 17.73
CA GLU A 79 19.03 -4.76 17.89
C GLU A 79 18.16 -3.96 16.90
N LYS A 80 18.63 -2.78 16.46
CA LYS A 80 17.98 -2.00 15.41
C LYS A 80 18.12 -2.68 14.04
N ASP A 81 19.31 -3.20 13.72
CA ASP A 81 19.55 -3.90 12.46
C ASP A 81 18.74 -5.18 12.32
N LYS A 82 18.42 -5.86 13.44
CA LYS A 82 17.62 -7.09 13.48
C LYS A 82 16.11 -6.83 13.37
N LYS A 83 15.67 -5.58 13.32
CA LYS A 83 14.26 -5.24 13.15
C LYS A 83 13.94 -4.99 11.69
N TYR A 84 13.02 -5.75 11.15
CA TYR A 84 12.42 -5.47 9.85
C TYR A 84 11.79 -4.08 9.87
N LYS A 85 12.07 -3.27 8.86
CA LYS A 85 11.67 -1.85 8.81
C LYS A 85 12.22 -1.00 9.99
N GLY A 86 13.31 -1.46 10.64
CA GLY A 86 13.88 -0.82 11.84
C GLY A 86 14.57 0.51 11.59
N ASP A 87 14.92 0.81 10.33
CA ASP A 87 15.57 2.07 9.93
C ASP A 87 14.55 3.19 9.63
N ARG A 88 13.25 2.89 9.62
CA ARG A 88 12.22 3.93 9.49
C ARG A 88 12.30 4.85 10.69
N ASP A 89 12.58 6.13 10.45
CA ASP A 89 12.62 7.13 11.51
C ASP A 89 11.23 7.21 12.15
N LYS A 90 11.18 6.84 13.42
CA LYS A 90 10.01 7.14 14.23
C LYS A 90 10.04 8.65 14.45
N HIS A 91 9.08 9.33 13.85
CA HIS A 91 8.80 10.71 14.22
C HIS A 91 8.19 10.72 15.62
N ASP A 92 9.03 10.64 16.65
CA ASP A 92 8.62 10.54 18.05
C ASP A 92 7.72 11.72 18.50
N GLU A 93 7.64 12.76 17.67
CA GLU A 93 6.80 13.95 17.90
C GLU A 93 5.34 13.76 17.47
N LEU A 94 5.00 12.70 16.71
CA LEU A 94 3.64 12.45 16.25
C LEU A 94 2.97 11.37 17.08
N PRO A 95 1.68 11.54 17.46
CA PRO A 95 0.93 10.55 18.22
C PRO A 95 0.47 9.39 17.30
N PHE A 96 1.42 8.55 16.85
CA PHE A 96 1.16 7.49 15.88
C PHE A 96 0.08 6.51 16.32
N ASP A 97 0.04 6.14 17.61
CA ASP A 97 -0.98 5.21 18.13
C ASP A 97 -2.40 5.78 17.95
N GLU A 98 -2.58 7.07 18.14
CA GLU A 98 -3.87 7.74 17.96
C GLU A 98 -4.20 7.93 16.47
N ILE A 99 -3.19 8.22 15.64
CA ILE A 99 -3.34 8.28 14.18
C ILE A 99 -3.79 6.91 13.65
N TRP A 100 -3.13 5.83 14.07
CA TRP A 100 -3.49 4.47 13.70
C TRP A 100 -4.91 4.11 14.15
N LYS A 101 -5.26 4.44 15.40
CA LYS A 101 -6.61 4.23 15.91
C LYS A 101 -7.66 4.96 15.07
N SER A 102 -7.41 6.23 14.77
CA SER A 102 -8.31 7.06 13.94
C SER A 102 -8.44 6.52 12.51
N TYR A 103 -7.33 6.04 11.93
CA TYR A 103 -7.32 5.39 10.63
C TYR A 103 -8.15 4.11 10.62
N HIS A 104 -7.98 3.23 11.62
CA HIS A 104 -8.77 2.00 11.72
C HIS A 104 -10.26 2.29 11.91
N ILE A 105 -10.63 3.31 12.70
CA ILE A 105 -12.02 3.75 12.85
C ILE A 105 -12.60 4.17 11.48
N ALA A 106 -11.85 4.95 10.70
CA ALA A 106 -12.29 5.38 9.38
C ALA A 106 -12.41 4.21 8.39
N MET A 107 -11.42 3.30 8.35
CA MET A 107 -11.45 2.14 7.47
C MET A 107 -12.57 1.16 7.83
N GLN A 108 -12.82 0.92 9.13
CA GLN A 108 -13.93 0.09 9.59
C GLN A 108 -15.28 0.69 9.16
N ASN A 109 -15.43 2.01 9.24
CA ASN A 109 -16.63 2.66 8.74
C ASN A 109 -16.83 2.44 7.23
N LEU A 110 -15.77 2.49 6.42
CA LEU A 110 -15.88 2.16 4.99
C LEU A 110 -16.28 0.71 4.77
N ALA A 111 -15.70 -0.23 5.51
CA ALA A 111 -16.05 -1.64 5.44
C ALA A 111 -17.54 -1.88 5.76
N ASP A 112 -18.07 -1.19 6.76
CA ASP A 112 -19.44 -1.40 7.25
C ASP A 112 -20.51 -0.66 6.46
N CYS A 113 -20.12 0.38 5.68
CA CYS A 113 -21.11 1.35 5.18
C CYS A 113 -20.94 1.75 3.72
N SER A 114 -19.90 1.26 3.01
CA SER A 114 -19.64 1.63 1.61
C SER A 114 -19.63 0.40 0.70
N ASP A 115 -19.65 0.63 -0.61
CA ASP A 115 -19.45 -0.41 -1.62
C ASP A 115 -17.94 -0.62 -1.92
N PHE A 116 -17.06 -0.32 -0.97
CA PHE A 116 -15.62 -0.56 -1.10
C PHE A 116 -15.22 -1.78 -0.27
N HIS A 117 -14.42 -2.66 -0.87
CA HIS A 117 -13.94 -3.86 -0.21
C HIS A 117 -12.69 -3.54 0.63
N VAL A 118 -12.83 -3.50 1.94
CA VAL A 118 -11.71 -3.30 2.87
C VAL A 118 -11.19 -4.69 3.27
N ILE A 119 -9.95 -4.99 2.88
CA ILE A 119 -9.34 -6.31 3.05
C ILE A 119 -8.15 -6.21 4.01
N SER A 120 -8.19 -7.03 5.05
CA SER A 120 -7.08 -7.26 5.98
C SER A 120 -6.95 -8.76 6.23
N VAL A 121 -5.73 -9.29 6.14
CA VAL A 121 -5.48 -10.73 6.30
C VAL A 121 -4.33 -10.92 7.28
N ASP A 122 -4.53 -11.80 8.26
CA ASP A 122 -3.50 -12.08 9.26
C ASP A 122 -2.18 -12.47 8.61
N LYS A 123 -1.08 -11.91 9.12
CA LYS A 123 0.29 -12.08 8.60
C LYS A 123 0.55 -11.49 7.21
N ALA A 124 -0.41 -10.87 6.53
CA ALA A 124 -0.21 -10.21 5.24
C ALA A 124 0.03 -8.71 5.42
N GLU A 125 0.94 -8.15 4.64
CA GLU A 125 1.02 -6.72 4.43
C GLU A 125 0.01 -6.28 3.35
N ALA A 126 -0.36 -5.02 3.31
CA ALA A 126 -1.24 -4.47 2.27
C ALA A 126 -0.70 -4.76 0.85
N ASP A 127 0.62 -4.73 0.71
CA ASP A 127 1.33 -5.03 -0.54
C ASP A 127 1.08 -6.46 -1.03
N ASP A 128 1.01 -7.43 -0.09
CA ASP A 128 0.70 -8.82 -0.42
C ASP A 128 -0.72 -8.96 -0.98
N ILE A 129 -1.66 -8.26 -0.35
CA ILE A 129 -3.07 -8.27 -0.76
C ILE A 129 -3.20 -7.72 -2.16
N ILE A 130 -2.56 -6.57 -2.43
CA ILE A 130 -2.55 -5.91 -3.74
C ILE A 130 -1.89 -6.82 -4.79
N ALA A 131 -0.75 -7.40 -4.47
CA ALA A 131 -0.03 -8.29 -5.37
C ALA A 131 -0.87 -9.51 -5.75
N VAL A 132 -1.48 -10.17 -4.76
CA VAL A 132 -2.34 -11.35 -5.00
C VAL A 132 -3.56 -10.96 -5.85
N LEU A 133 -4.21 -9.83 -5.59
CA LEU A 133 -5.32 -9.32 -6.41
C LEU A 133 -4.85 -9.06 -7.84
N ALA A 134 -3.77 -8.30 -8.01
CA ALA A 134 -3.25 -7.97 -9.33
C ALA A 134 -2.84 -9.21 -10.11
N ILE A 135 -2.08 -10.15 -9.51
CA ILE A 135 -1.59 -11.36 -10.19
C ILE A 135 -2.74 -12.29 -10.62
N ASN A 136 -3.82 -12.39 -9.84
CA ASN A 136 -4.92 -13.30 -10.14
C ASN A 136 -6.00 -12.71 -11.07
N THR A 137 -5.89 -11.45 -11.46
CA THR A 137 -6.84 -10.80 -12.37
C THR A 137 -6.29 -10.83 -13.81
N ASN A 138 -6.81 -11.70 -14.64
CA ASN A 138 -6.24 -11.95 -15.98
C ASN A 138 -6.94 -11.23 -17.14
N ASN A 139 -8.25 -10.96 -17.03
CA ASN A 139 -9.08 -10.45 -18.13
C ASN A 139 -9.65 -9.05 -17.89
N GLU A 140 -9.15 -8.38 -16.87
CA GLU A 140 -9.64 -7.06 -16.44
C GLU A 140 -8.45 -6.15 -16.21
N ASP A 141 -8.62 -4.86 -16.51
CA ASP A 141 -7.62 -3.87 -16.17
C ASP A 141 -7.60 -3.65 -14.66
N VAL A 142 -6.41 -3.67 -14.08
CA VAL A 142 -6.15 -3.40 -12.67
C VAL A 142 -5.37 -2.11 -12.56
N TYR A 143 -5.87 -1.16 -11.79
CA TYR A 143 -5.15 0.06 -11.43
C TYR A 143 -4.69 -0.01 -9.98
N VAL A 144 -3.39 -0.22 -9.77
CA VAL A 144 -2.76 -0.13 -8.46
C VAL A 144 -2.43 1.33 -8.19
N CYS A 145 -3.11 1.93 -7.22
CA CYS A 145 -2.94 3.33 -6.85
C CYS A 145 -2.01 3.43 -5.63
N SER A 146 -0.72 3.60 -5.88
CA SER A 146 0.32 3.71 -4.84
C SER A 146 1.52 4.52 -5.34
N SER A 147 2.18 5.23 -4.43
CA SER A 147 3.49 5.86 -4.67
C SER A 147 4.65 4.90 -4.49
N ASP A 148 4.42 3.74 -3.89
CA ASP A 148 5.43 2.72 -3.64
C ASP A 148 5.94 2.11 -4.96
N ARG A 149 7.26 2.06 -5.08
CA ARG A 149 7.94 1.53 -6.28
C ARG A 149 7.94 0.00 -6.32
N ASP A 150 7.72 -0.66 -5.20
CA ASP A 150 7.70 -2.11 -5.17
C ASP A 150 6.60 -2.68 -6.05
N PHE A 151 5.50 -1.94 -6.22
CA PHE A 151 4.44 -2.32 -7.15
C PHE A 151 4.83 -2.28 -8.63
N TYR A 152 5.95 -1.66 -9.02
CA TYR A 152 6.40 -1.67 -10.41
C TYR A 152 6.67 -3.09 -10.92
N GLN A 153 6.98 -4.03 -10.02
CA GLN A 153 7.15 -5.45 -10.35
C GLN A 153 5.84 -6.14 -10.79
N LEU A 154 4.67 -5.53 -10.57
CA LEU A 154 3.38 -6.06 -10.99
C LEU A 154 2.96 -5.61 -12.40
N GLN A 155 3.69 -4.68 -13.03
CA GLN A 155 3.35 -4.16 -14.34
C GLN A 155 3.27 -5.26 -15.39
N ARG A 156 2.17 -5.26 -16.14
CA ARG A 156 1.93 -6.07 -17.33
C ARG A 156 0.83 -5.43 -18.17
N GLU A 157 0.43 -6.05 -19.26
CA GLU A 157 -0.54 -5.49 -20.21
C GLU A 157 -1.81 -4.95 -19.54
N ASN A 158 -2.36 -5.69 -18.57
CA ASN A 158 -3.60 -5.35 -17.87
C ASN A 158 -3.37 -4.84 -16.42
N VAL A 159 -2.15 -4.61 -15.97
CA VAL A 159 -1.87 -4.08 -14.63
C VAL A 159 -1.10 -2.76 -14.74
N HIS A 160 -1.75 -1.70 -14.29
CA HIS A 160 -1.27 -0.33 -14.39
C HIS A 160 -0.98 0.24 -13.01
N ILE A 161 0.21 0.82 -12.82
CA ILE A 161 0.58 1.49 -11.57
C ILE A 161 0.30 2.98 -11.71
N TYR A 162 -0.55 3.52 -10.86
CA TYR A 162 -0.83 4.95 -10.78
C TYR A 162 -0.19 5.54 -9.53
N ASP A 163 0.72 6.48 -9.73
CA ASP A 163 1.33 7.27 -8.65
C ASP A 163 0.40 8.46 -8.31
N PRO A 164 -0.28 8.45 -7.14
CA PRO A 164 -1.22 9.50 -6.79
C PRO A 164 -0.55 10.82 -6.44
N ILE A 165 0.73 10.81 -6.03
CA ILE A 165 1.52 12.00 -5.72
C ILE A 165 1.90 12.71 -7.01
N LYS A 166 2.49 11.99 -7.97
CA LYS A 166 2.87 12.51 -9.29
C LYS A 166 1.68 12.67 -10.23
N LYS A 167 0.54 12.01 -9.92
CA LYS A 167 -0.69 11.99 -10.74
C LYS A 167 -0.49 11.42 -12.15
N ILE A 168 0.38 10.44 -12.29
CA ILE A 168 0.69 9.78 -13.57
C ILE A 168 0.52 8.27 -13.47
N ILE A 169 0.19 7.63 -14.58
CA ILE A 169 0.39 6.19 -14.75
C ILE A 169 1.86 5.97 -15.08
N ILE A 170 2.51 5.08 -14.34
CA ILE A 170 3.93 4.76 -14.55
C ILE A 170 4.08 4.08 -15.91
N PRO A 171 4.95 4.59 -16.79
CA PRO A 171 5.17 3.98 -18.10
C PRO A 171 5.62 2.51 -18.00
N PRO A 172 5.28 1.64 -18.96
CA PRO A 172 5.78 0.29 -19.01
C PRO A 172 7.30 0.24 -18.95
N MET A 173 7.84 -0.75 -18.23
CA MET A 173 9.28 -0.94 -18.06
C MET A 173 9.65 -2.41 -18.18
N ASP A 174 10.96 -2.67 -18.27
CA ASP A 174 11.50 -4.02 -18.14
C ASP A 174 11.40 -4.45 -16.66
N VAL A 175 10.33 -5.15 -16.33
CA VAL A 175 9.98 -5.59 -14.97
C VAL A 175 11.03 -6.56 -14.42
N GLU A 176 11.53 -7.50 -15.25
CA GLU A 176 12.51 -8.46 -14.78
C GLU A 176 13.83 -7.77 -14.42
N ARG A 177 14.27 -6.84 -15.25
CA ARG A 177 15.44 -6.02 -14.95
C ARG A 177 15.25 -5.14 -13.72
N PHE A 178 14.05 -4.60 -13.54
CA PHE A 178 13.69 -3.82 -12.35
C PHE A 178 13.81 -4.70 -11.09
N LYS A 179 13.22 -5.89 -11.07
CA LYS A 179 13.29 -6.87 -9.97
C LYS A 179 14.75 -7.22 -9.63
N GLN A 180 15.55 -7.57 -10.62
CA GLN A 180 16.97 -7.92 -10.42
C GLN A 180 17.76 -6.76 -9.79
N ILE A 181 17.59 -5.53 -10.27
CA ILE A 181 18.23 -4.35 -9.69
C ILE A 181 17.80 -4.18 -8.24
N HIS A 182 16.52 -4.38 -7.95
CA HIS A 182 15.95 -4.19 -6.62
C HIS A 182 16.52 -5.21 -5.63
N PHE A 183 16.59 -6.49 -5.99
CA PHE A 183 17.17 -7.55 -5.17
C PHE A 183 18.67 -7.33 -4.89
N LEU A 184 19.43 -6.83 -5.87
CA LEU A 184 20.84 -6.54 -5.72
C LEU A 184 21.12 -5.31 -4.86
N LYS A 185 20.38 -4.25 -5.10
CA LYS A 185 20.57 -2.94 -4.46
C LYS A 185 20.00 -2.94 -3.06
N ALA A 186 18.78 -3.51 -2.87
CA ALA A 186 17.97 -3.40 -1.68
C ALA A 186 17.96 -1.96 -1.09
N GLY A 187 18.06 -1.82 0.21
CA GLY A 187 18.33 -0.52 0.84
C GLY A 187 17.10 0.15 1.43
N ASP A 188 15.94 -0.39 1.17
CA ASP A 188 14.69 0.01 1.82
C ASP A 188 14.38 -1.00 2.95
N ASP A 189 13.57 -0.62 3.92
CA ASP A 189 13.08 -1.49 5.01
C ASP A 189 14.17 -2.24 5.83
N ASN A 190 15.37 -1.68 5.91
CA ASN A 190 16.53 -2.28 6.55
C ASN A 190 17.10 -3.52 5.82
N ILE A 191 16.72 -3.75 4.56
CA ILE A 191 17.29 -4.81 3.73
C ILE A 191 18.60 -4.32 3.13
N LYS A 192 19.71 -5.01 3.43
CA LYS A 192 21.02 -4.59 2.98
C LYS A 192 21.31 -5.08 1.55
N ALA A 193 22.04 -4.28 0.75
CA ALA A 193 22.48 -4.68 -0.58
C ALA A 193 23.33 -5.96 -0.56
N VAL A 194 23.41 -6.68 -1.69
CA VAL A 194 24.15 -7.95 -1.80
C VAL A 194 25.64 -7.81 -1.51
N LYS A 195 26.19 -6.61 -1.60
CA LYS A 195 27.56 -6.28 -1.20
C LYS A 195 27.69 -4.79 -0.87
N PRO A 196 28.71 -4.37 -0.12
CA PRO A 196 28.94 -2.96 0.18
C PRO A 196 28.96 -2.08 -1.09
N ARG A 197 28.35 -0.90 -1.02
CA ARG A 197 28.28 0.08 -2.13
C ARG A 197 27.61 -0.46 -3.40
N CYS A 198 26.73 -1.45 -3.29
CA CYS A 198 25.93 -1.93 -4.41
C CYS A 198 24.68 -1.04 -4.60
N GLY A 199 24.87 0.14 -5.17
CA GLY A 199 23.77 0.97 -5.65
C GLY A 199 23.32 0.58 -7.07
N LYS A 200 22.33 1.29 -7.62
CA LYS A 200 21.73 1.01 -8.95
C LYS A 200 22.76 0.80 -10.05
N LYS A 201 23.78 1.68 -10.19
CA LYS A 201 24.82 1.55 -11.22
C LYS A 201 25.65 0.28 -11.07
N THR A 202 25.92 -0.16 -9.84
CA THR A 202 26.66 -1.39 -9.58
C THR A 202 25.81 -2.61 -9.91
N ALA A 203 24.52 -2.60 -9.52
CA ALA A 203 23.57 -3.66 -9.86
C ALA A 203 23.43 -3.81 -11.39
N GLU A 204 23.29 -2.70 -12.13
CA GLU A 204 23.23 -2.72 -13.60
C GLU A 204 24.48 -3.32 -14.24
N LYS A 205 25.68 -3.03 -13.69
CA LYS A 205 26.94 -3.65 -14.17
C LYS A 205 26.98 -5.14 -13.88
N MET A 206 26.49 -5.60 -12.72
CA MET A 206 26.44 -7.02 -12.37
C MET A 206 25.51 -7.79 -13.32
N ILE A 207 24.35 -7.23 -13.63
CA ILE A 207 23.41 -7.81 -14.59
C ILE A 207 24.03 -7.89 -15.98
N ALA A 208 24.66 -6.81 -16.45
CA ALA A 208 25.32 -6.77 -17.75
C ALA A 208 26.52 -7.72 -17.88
N ALA A 209 27.18 -8.04 -16.77
CA ALA A 209 28.29 -8.99 -16.72
C ALA A 209 27.85 -10.47 -16.62
N GLY A 210 26.54 -10.73 -16.56
CA GLY A 210 26.01 -12.08 -16.39
C GLY A 210 25.70 -12.41 -14.92
N LEU A 211 24.51 -11.99 -14.46
CA LEU A 211 24.10 -12.16 -13.06
C LEU A 211 24.13 -13.63 -12.63
N ASP A 212 23.65 -14.54 -13.46
CA ASP A 212 23.61 -15.98 -13.14
C ASP A 212 24.98 -16.56 -12.86
N ASP A 213 25.99 -16.14 -13.62
CA ASP A 213 27.37 -16.62 -13.43
C ASP A 213 28.01 -16.04 -12.17
N ILE A 214 27.65 -14.77 -11.83
CA ILE A 214 28.05 -14.16 -10.56
C ILE A 214 27.44 -14.92 -9.38
N LEU A 215 26.13 -15.22 -9.44
CA LEU A 215 25.44 -15.95 -8.38
C LEU A 215 25.92 -17.39 -8.22
N LYS A 216 26.41 -18.03 -9.31
CA LYS A 216 27.01 -19.36 -9.24
C LYS A 216 28.42 -19.34 -8.64
N SER A 217 29.22 -18.31 -8.96
CA SER A 217 30.60 -18.21 -8.55
C SER A 217 30.81 -17.61 -7.16
N ASP A 218 29.86 -16.82 -6.64
CA ASP A 218 29.95 -16.15 -5.34
C ASP A 218 28.78 -16.57 -4.42
N PRO A 219 29.02 -17.56 -3.52
CA PRO A 219 27.99 -18.05 -2.61
C PRO A 219 27.44 -16.99 -1.64
N GLU A 220 28.26 -16.02 -1.23
CA GLU A 220 27.83 -14.95 -0.30
C GLU A 220 26.88 -13.98 -1.00
N ILE A 221 27.23 -13.55 -2.21
CA ILE A 221 26.33 -12.72 -3.04
C ILE A 221 25.04 -13.47 -3.32
N ARG A 222 25.11 -14.77 -3.67
CA ARG A 222 23.92 -15.58 -3.91
C ARG A 222 23.02 -15.67 -2.68
N LYS A 223 23.59 -15.97 -1.50
CA LYS A 223 22.84 -16.10 -0.25
C LYS A 223 22.09 -14.79 0.08
N ARG A 224 22.77 -13.66 -0.08
CA ARG A 224 22.16 -12.35 0.16
C ARG A 224 21.10 -12.02 -0.90
N TYR A 225 21.35 -12.33 -2.16
CA TYR A 225 20.39 -12.12 -3.24
C TYR A 225 19.10 -12.89 -3.00
N GLU A 226 19.16 -14.17 -2.63
CA GLU A 226 18.00 -15.00 -2.33
C GLU A 226 17.24 -14.49 -1.09
N PHE A 227 17.96 -14.05 -0.06
CA PHE A 227 17.34 -13.44 1.11
C PHE A 227 16.56 -12.16 0.74
N ASN A 228 17.19 -11.26 -0.01
CA ASN A 228 16.55 -10.03 -0.47
C ASN A 228 15.36 -10.33 -1.39
N ARG A 229 15.54 -11.27 -2.31
CA ARG A 229 14.48 -11.70 -3.22
C ARG A 229 13.27 -12.22 -2.47
N THR A 230 13.47 -13.06 -1.47
CA THR A 230 12.35 -13.60 -0.66
C THR A 230 11.54 -12.48 0.02
N LEU A 231 12.19 -11.41 0.45
CA LEU A 231 11.53 -10.29 1.13
C LEU A 231 10.86 -9.30 0.17
N ILE A 232 11.37 -9.16 -1.04
CA ILE A 232 10.97 -8.10 -1.97
C ILE A 232 10.05 -8.63 -3.09
N ASP A 233 10.29 -9.85 -3.58
CA ASP A 233 9.58 -10.41 -4.73
C ASP A 233 8.19 -10.92 -4.33
N PHE A 234 7.13 -10.38 -4.94
CA PHE A 234 5.75 -10.83 -4.69
C PHE A 234 5.49 -12.28 -5.13
N ASP A 235 6.34 -12.85 -5.98
CA ASP A 235 6.26 -14.27 -6.33
C ASP A 235 6.62 -15.19 -5.14
N TYR A 236 7.22 -14.63 -4.07
CA TYR A 236 7.61 -15.35 -2.86
C TYR A 236 6.58 -15.24 -1.71
N ILE A 237 5.44 -14.60 -1.93
CA ILE A 237 4.35 -14.61 -0.95
C ILE A 237 4.01 -16.06 -0.60
N PRO A 238 4.07 -16.47 0.69
CA PRO A 238 3.78 -17.84 1.08
C PRO A 238 2.39 -18.28 0.61
N LYS A 239 2.30 -19.51 0.07
CA LYS A 239 1.07 -20.03 -0.50
C LYS A 239 -0.13 -19.93 0.43
N ASN A 240 0.07 -20.25 1.73
CA ASN A 240 -0.99 -20.16 2.74
C ASN A 240 -1.49 -18.71 2.93
N ILE A 241 -0.60 -17.72 2.86
CA ILE A 241 -0.96 -16.29 2.90
C ILE A 241 -1.76 -15.92 1.64
N GLY A 242 -1.26 -16.27 0.46
CA GLY A 242 -1.96 -16.05 -0.80
C GLY A 242 -3.35 -16.70 -0.85
N ASP A 243 -3.48 -17.93 -0.34
CA ASP A 243 -4.76 -18.64 -0.28
C ASP A 243 -5.73 -17.96 0.73
N ASN A 244 -5.22 -17.48 1.87
CA ASN A 244 -6.03 -16.72 2.83
C ASN A 244 -6.51 -15.39 2.25
N ILE A 245 -5.66 -14.68 1.50
CA ILE A 245 -6.06 -13.45 0.80
C ILE A 245 -7.19 -13.72 -0.19
N LYS A 246 -7.06 -14.75 -1.03
CA LYS A 246 -8.11 -15.13 -2.00
C LYS A 246 -9.42 -15.47 -1.30
N LYS A 247 -9.34 -16.20 -0.19
CA LYS A 247 -10.53 -16.56 0.62
C LYS A 247 -11.19 -15.33 1.20
N GLU A 248 -10.40 -14.39 1.74
CA GLU A 248 -10.94 -13.15 2.31
C GLU A 248 -11.60 -12.27 1.26
N VAL A 249 -10.96 -12.12 0.09
CA VAL A 249 -11.54 -11.41 -1.06
C VAL A 249 -12.86 -12.05 -1.51
N TYR A 250 -12.92 -13.39 -1.55
CA TYR A 250 -14.16 -14.10 -1.90
C TYR A 250 -15.27 -13.87 -0.87
N ASN A 251 -14.94 -13.90 0.43
CA ASN A 251 -15.90 -13.69 1.51
C ASN A 251 -16.42 -12.25 1.58
N ASN A 252 -15.63 -11.27 1.18
CA ASN A 252 -15.97 -9.84 1.17
C ASN A 252 -16.49 -9.37 -0.20
N ASN A 253 -17.11 -10.22 -0.99
CA ASN A 253 -17.57 -9.88 -2.34
C ASN A 253 -18.97 -9.21 -2.37
N GLU A 254 -19.64 -9.08 -1.25
CA GLU A 254 -20.94 -8.42 -1.16
C GLU A 254 -20.79 -6.92 -0.92
N LEU A 255 -21.48 -6.12 -1.73
CA LEU A 255 -21.55 -4.67 -1.54
C LEU A 255 -22.52 -4.34 -0.40
N CYS A 256 -22.10 -3.49 0.53
CA CYS A 256 -22.84 -3.28 1.79
C CYS A 256 -23.21 -1.82 2.07
N TYR A 257 -23.43 -0.99 1.04
CA TYR A 257 -23.73 0.42 1.25
C TYR A 257 -24.87 0.65 2.24
N ASN A 258 -24.55 1.36 3.32
CA ASN A 258 -25.53 1.77 4.35
C ASN A 258 -25.45 3.28 4.61
N GLY A 259 -26.28 4.03 3.88
CA GLY A 259 -26.29 5.49 3.96
C GLY A 259 -26.66 6.05 5.35
N SER A 260 -27.48 5.34 6.13
CA SER A 260 -27.87 5.79 7.48
C SER A 260 -26.70 5.69 8.46
N LYS A 261 -25.97 4.57 8.46
CA LYS A 261 -24.78 4.41 9.29
C LYS A 261 -23.67 5.38 8.87
N LEU A 262 -23.48 5.55 7.56
CA LEU A 262 -22.50 6.49 7.01
C LEU A 262 -22.81 7.93 7.43
N MET A 263 -24.08 8.34 7.37
CA MET A 263 -24.52 9.67 7.82
C MET A 263 -24.30 9.87 9.33
N SER A 264 -24.56 8.84 10.15
CA SER A 264 -24.34 8.91 11.59
C SER A 264 -22.84 9.12 11.89
N PHE A 265 -21.95 8.39 11.21
CA PHE A 265 -20.53 8.59 11.34
C PHE A 265 -20.08 10.00 10.91
N PHE A 266 -20.62 10.50 9.78
CA PHE A 266 -20.27 11.85 9.32
C PHE A 266 -20.76 12.94 10.28
N ALA A 267 -21.89 12.73 10.95
CA ALA A 267 -22.40 13.65 11.96
C ALA A 267 -21.52 13.63 13.22
N GLU A 268 -21.18 12.43 13.71
CA GLU A 268 -20.33 12.23 14.90
C GLU A 268 -18.96 12.91 14.72
N TYR A 269 -18.31 12.70 13.57
CA TYR A 269 -16.98 13.24 13.29
C TYR A 269 -17.00 14.58 12.53
N GLN A 270 -18.16 15.22 12.42
CA GLN A 270 -18.36 16.56 11.81
C GLN A 270 -17.91 16.67 10.35
N LEU A 271 -18.05 15.60 9.58
CA LEU A 271 -17.60 15.47 8.18
C LEU A 271 -18.57 16.16 7.19
N LYS A 272 -18.89 17.43 7.39
CA LYS A 272 -19.89 18.17 6.60
C LYS A 272 -19.71 18.08 5.08
N ARG A 273 -18.44 18.13 4.60
CA ARG A 273 -18.16 18.01 3.16
C ARG A 273 -18.40 16.60 2.63
N MET A 274 -18.22 15.56 3.44
CA MET A 274 -18.50 14.18 3.08
C MET A 274 -20.00 13.89 3.05
N MET A 275 -20.80 14.55 3.87
CA MET A 275 -22.27 14.46 3.80
C MET A 275 -22.79 14.83 2.40
N ALA A 276 -22.22 15.85 1.76
CA ALA A 276 -22.58 16.24 0.39
C ALA A 276 -22.12 15.21 -0.67
N ARG A 277 -21.18 14.33 -0.33
CA ARG A 277 -20.62 13.31 -1.22
C ARG A 277 -21.08 11.89 -0.90
N MET A 278 -22.05 11.72 -0.02
CA MET A 278 -22.50 10.41 0.46
C MET A 278 -22.85 9.42 -0.65
N SER A 279 -23.45 9.89 -1.73
CA SER A 279 -23.79 9.03 -2.87
C SER A 279 -22.57 8.46 -3.62
N GLU A 280 -21.37 9.03 -3.42
CA GLU A 280 -20.14 8.57 -4.05
C GLU A 280 -19.56 7.32 -3.36
N PHE A 281 -20.02 6.99 -2.15
CA PHE A 281 -19.64 5.76 -1.42
C PHE A 281 -20.46 4.53 -1.87
N LYS A 282 -21.46 4.76 -2.73
CA LYS A 282 -22.25 3.74 -3.41
C LYS A 282 -21.79 3.65 -4.86
N LEU A 283 -21.32 2.49 -5.28
CA LEU A 283 -20.93 2.28 -6.67
C LEU A 283 -22.16 2.23 -7.58
N LYS A 284 -22.07 2.88 -8.74
CA LYS A 284 -23.13 2.91 -9.76
C LYS A 284 -23.00 1.71 -10.67
N GLU A 285 -24.13 1.30 -11.30
CA GLU A 285 -24.08 0.40 -12.44
C GLU A 285 -23.26 1.04 -13.58
N LYS A 286 -22.51 0.24 -14.32
CA LYS A 286 -21.66 0.73 -15.43
C LYS A 286 -22.44 1.51 -16.49
N GLN A 287 -23.68 1.10 -16.78
CA GLN A 287 -24.58 1.77 -17.73
C GLN A 287 -24.97 3.19 -17.32
N ASP A 288 -24.89 3.52 -16.02
CA ASP A 288 -25.24 4.84 -15.47
C ASP A 288 -24.03 5.81 -15.51
N LEU A 289 -22.88 5.36 -15.95
CA LEU A 289 -21.70 6.20 -16.10
C LEU A 289 -21.70 6.89 -17.48
N PRO A 290 -21.28 8.17 -17.55
CA PRO A 290 -21.19 8.87 -18.85
C PRO A 290 -20.28 8.12 -19.84
N ASN A 291 -20.82 7.84 -21.02
CA ASN A 291 -20.09 7.17 -22.11
C ASN A 291 -19.08 8.15 -22.73
N PHE A 292 -17.84 8.14 -22.28
CA PHE A 292 -16.79 9.01 -22.86
C PHE A 292 -15.61 8.27 -23.53
N LEU A 293 -15.58 6.93 -23.56
CA LEU A 293 -14.52 6.19 -24.27
C LEU A 293 -15.06 4.88 -24.87
N PRO A 294 -14.64 4.49 -26.07
CA PRO A 294 -14.96 3.21 -26.65
C PRO A 294 -14.18 2.08 -25.97
N HIS A 295 -14.87 0.98 -25.69
CA HIS A 295 -14.35 -0.30 -25.22
C HIS A 295 -13.51 -0.23 -23.92
N GLN A 296 -14.18 -0.20 -22.77
CA GLN A 296 -13.54 -0.54 -21.49
C GLN A 296 -13.94 -1.97 -21.10
N THR A 297 -12.94 -2.83 -21.03
CA THR A 297 -12.92 -4.07 -20.26
C THR A 297 -13.27 -3.77 -18.79
N LYS A 298 -13.71 -4.76 -18.03
CA LYS A 298 -13.88 -4.62 -16.58
C LYS A 298 -12.58 -4.10 -15.97
N THR A 299 -12.67 -3.17 -15.03
CA THR A 299 -11.52 -2.52 -14.41
C THR A 299 -11.63 -2.66 -12.89
N SER A 300 -10.62 -3.25 -12.26
CA SER A 300 -10.50 -3.26 -10.80
C SER A 300 -9.55 -2.15 -10.35
N VAL A 301 -9.96 -1.36 -9.35
CA VAL A 301 -9.15 -0.30 -8.75
C VAL A 301 -8.71 -0.79 -7.39
N VAL A 302 -7.40 -0.96 -7.21
CA VAL A 302 -6.81 -1.34 -5.94
C VAL A 302 -6.05 -0.14 -5.39
N VAL A 303 -6.40 0.28 -4.19
CA VAL A 303 -5.80 1.43 -3.53
C VAL A 303 -4.96 0.95 -2.37
N ASN A 304 -3.68 1.24 -2.41
CA ASN A 304 -2.82 1.12 -1.24
C ASN A 304 -2.98 2.40 -0.41
N ASN A 305 -3.59 2.26 0.76
CA ASN A 305 -3.75 3.35 1.72
C ASN A 305 -2.94 3.00 2.97
N THR A 306 -1.63 2.95 2.86
CA THR A 306 -0.80 2.95 4.06
C THR A 306 -0.77 4.38 4.63
N ILE A 307 -0.80 4.50 5.96
CA ILE A 307 -0.67 5.81 6.61
C ILE A 307 0.64 6.47 6.21
N GLU A 308 1.67 5.70 5.94
CA GLU A 308 2.98 6.19 5.50
C GLU A 308 2.90 6.95 4.16
N ASP A 309 1.98 6.59 3.25
CA ASP A 309 1.76 7.32 2.00
C ASP A 309 1.19 8.74 2.22
N PHE A 310 0.60 9.02 3.38
CA PHE A 310 0.10 10.35 3.73
C PHE A 310 1.17 11.25 4.36
N PHE A 311 2.28 10.68 4.83
CA PHE A 311 3.37 11.40 5.51
C PHE A 311 4.67 11.47 4.68
N SER A 312 4.75 10.78 3.55
CA SER A 312 5.83 10.89 2.57
C SER A 312 5.56 12.07 1.61
#